data_2a6f0a5f24b0125a9d121fb2eafd04c8
#
_entry.id   2a6f0a5f24b0125a9d121fb2eafd04c8
#
_cell.length_a   1.000
_cell.length_b   1.000
_cell.length_c   1.000
_cell.angle_alpha   90.00
_cell.angle_beta   90.00
_cell.angle_gamma   90.00
#
_symmetry.space_group_name_H-M   'P 1'
#
loop_
_entity.id
_entity.type
_entity.pdbx_description
1 polymer ?
#
loop_
_entity_poly.entity_id
_entity_poly.type
_entity_poly.pdbx_seq_one_letter_code
_entity_poly.pdbx_strand_id
1 'polypeptide(L)'
;MKKNKNILVVAAHPDDEVLGCGGTLANLSKKGFNIYTLFVSDGVSARNETKDIIRRKIEQRKLAAIKVSKILGCKIPEFLLYPDNRLDQVPLLNIIKKIEKKIRKIKPETIFTHFDSDLNIDHKLVNKAVITATRPVKNFPVKKIILFEVLSSTEWRFSKKENFFQPNFFVDIDKSFRKKVLAAKAYKSEIKAWPHPRSLQGIKNLAKFRGQTVGKNLAEAFVIARLIK
;
A
#
# COMPACT_ATOMS: atom_id res chain seq x y z
N MET A 1 23.73 -12.94 13.90
CA MET A 1 22.30 -12.64 14.20
C MET A 1 21.45 -12.95 12.98
N LYS A 2 20.34 -13.70 13.09
CA LYS A 2 19.41 -13.91 11.97
C LYS A 2 18.81 -12.56 11.56
N LYS A 3 18.96 -12.18 10.30
CA LYS A 3 18.40 -10.94 9.73
C LYS A 3 16.89 -10.97 9.89
N ASN A 4 16.33 -9.92 10.51
CA ASN A 4 14.86 -9.80 10.63
C ASN A 4 14.26 -9.67 9.23
N LYS A 5 13.33 -10.56 8.88
CA LYS A 5 12.71 -10.62 7.54
C LYS A 5 11.24 -10.18 7.56
N ASN A 6 10.79 -9.51 8.62
CA ASN A 6 9.41 -9.06 8.73
C ASN A 6 9.22 -7.69 8.09
N ILE A 7 8.23 -7.60 7.21
CA ILE A 7 7.81 -6.38 6.52
C ILE A 7 6.34 -6.15 6.84
N LEU A 8 5.97 -4.89 7.09
CA LEU A 8 4.59 -4.46 7.23
C LEU A 8 4.22 -3.54 6.09
N VAL A 9 3.11 -3.81 5.42
CA VAL A 9 2.42 -2.86 4.53
C VAL A 9 1.25 -2.29 5.31
N VAL A 10 1.18 -0.97 5.43
CA VAL A 10 0.02 -0.26 5.98
C VAL A 10 -0.60 0.53 4.84
N ALA A 11 -1.75 0.09 4.39
CA ALA A 11 -2.50 0.68 3.28
C ALA A 11 -3.86 1.18 3.76
N ALA A 12 -4.37 2.22 3.13
CA ALA A 12 -5.68 2.75 3.45
C ALA A 12 -6.77 1.77 3.03
N HIS A 13 -6.75 1.34 1.78
CA HIS A 13 -7.80 0.50 1.19
C HIS A 13 -7.23 -0.82 0.66
N PRO A 14 -8.04 -1.90 0.64
CA PRO A 14 -7.66 -3.13 -0.04
C PRO A 14 -7.64 -2.90 -1.56
N ASP A 15 -6.50 -2.83 -2.17
CA ASP A 15 -6.00 -2.70 -3.53
C ASP A 15 -4.74 -1.80 -3.61
N ASP A 16 -4.58 -0.87 -2.68
CA ASP A 16 -3.44 0.05 -2.64
C ASP A 16 -2.10 -0.69 -2.57
N GLU A 17 -2.03 -1.79 -1.83
CA GLU A 17 -0.82 -2.60 -1.70
C GLU A 17 -0.40 -3.23 -3.03
N VAL A 18 -1.37 -3.56 -3.87
CA VAL A 18 -1.10 -4.09 -5.22
C VAL A 18 -0.69 -2.98 -6.15
N LEU A 19 -1.45 -1.88 -6.16
CA LEU A 19 -1.19 -0.74 -7.03
C LEU A 19 0.18 -0.12 -6.74
N GLY A 20 0.49 0.10 -5.46
CA GLY A 20 1.71 0.75 -5.02
C GLY A 20 2.95 -0.14 -5.04
N CYS A 21 2.86 -1.40 -4.55
CA CYS A 21 4.05 -2.21 -4.32
C CYS A 21 3.91 -3.72 -4.61
N GLY A 22 2.85 -4.16 -5.31
CA GLY A 22 2.55 -5.59 -5.51
C GLY A 22 3.66 -6.42 -6.15
N GLY A 23 4.38 -5.86 -7.13
CA GLY A 23 5.52 -6.53 -7.77
C GLY A 23 6.70 -6.68 -6.80
N THR A 24 6.98 -5.64 -6.03
CA THR A 24 8.01 -5.63 -4.97
C THR A 24 7.67 -6.65 -3.88
N LEU A 25 6.42 -6.71 -3.43
CA LEU A 25 5.99 -7.68 -2.41
C LEU A 25 6.18 -9.12 -2.90
N ALA A 26 5.81 -9.41 -4.15
CA ALA A 26 6.02 -10.74 -4.75
C ALA A 26 7.51 -11.12 -4.83
N ASN A 27 8.39 -10.17 -5.16
CA ASN A 27 9.84 -10.38 -5.16
C ASN A 27 10.38 -10.63 -3.76
N LEU A 28 9.96 -9.85 -2.76
CA LEU A 28 10.39 -10.00 -1.37
C LEU A 28 9.90 -11.30 -0.76
N SER A 29 8.66 -11.70 -1.04
CA SER A 29 8.13 -13.01 -0.62
C SER A 29 8.96 -14.16 -1.18
N LYS A 30 9.31 -14.12 -2.48
CA LYS A 30 10.20 -15.13 -3.10
C LYS A 30 11.57 -15.20 -2.43
N LYS A 31 12.07 -14.08 -1.88
CA LYS A 31 13.33 -14.00 -1.12
C LYS A 31 13.18 -14.43 0.34
N GLY A 32 12.02 -14.95 0.73
CA GLY A 32 11.75 -15.48 2.06
C GLY A 32 11.47 -14.43 3.13
N PHE A 33 11.02 -13.21 2.74
CA PHE A 33 10.50 -12.24 3.69
C PHE A 33 9.08 -12.59 4.12
N ASN A 34 8.76 -12.35 5.39
CA ASN A 34 7.40 -12.43 5.92
C ASN A 34 6.72 -11.07 5.72
N ILE A 35 5.72 -11.04 4.86
CA ILE A 35 5.03 -9.80 4.51
C ILE A 35 3.64 -9.82 5.15
N TYR A 36 3.38 -8.83 5.98
CA TYR A 36 2.12 -8.60 6.66
C TYR A 36 1.46 -7.37 6.07
N THR A 37 0.15 -7.41 5.89
CA THR A 37 -0.63 -6.25 5.40
C THR A 37 -1.69 -5.88 6.43
N LEU A 38 -1.82 -4.58 6.68
CA LEU A 38 -2.85 -3.97 7.52
C LEU A 38 -3.61 -2.95 6.68
N PHE A 39 -4.89 -3.20 6.43
CA PHE A 39 -5.80 -2.25 5.81
C PHE A 39 -6.53 -1.46 6.89
N VAL A 40 -6.54 -0.12 6.75
CA VAL A 40 -7.09 0.78 7.75
C VAL A 40 -8.58 1.00 7.53
N SER A 41 -8.99 1.29 6.31
CA SER A 41 -10.36 1.54 5.91
C SER A 41 -10.98 0.32 5.20
N ASP A 42 -12.30 0.28 5.11
CA ASP A 42 -13.04 -0.77 4.39
C ASP A 42 -13.00 -0.63 2.86
N GLY A 43 -12.70 0.59 2.35
CA GLY A 43 -12.57 0.92 0.93
C GLY A 43 -13.88 0.86 0.14
N VAL A 44 -15.03 0.93 0.81
CA VAL A 44 -16.36 0.73 0.19
C VAL A 44 -17.42 1.69 0.71
N SER A 45 -17.41 2.02 2.01
CA SER A 45 -18.54 2.66 2.70
C SER A 45 -18.77 4.13 2.33
N ALA A 46 -17.86 4.77 1.55
CA ALA A 46 -18.08 6.10 1.00
C ALA A 46 -19.14 6.14 -0.12
N ARG A 47 -19.53 4.99 -0.66
CA ARG A 47 -20.49 4.90 -1.76
C ARG A 47 -21.91 5.10 -1.25
N ASN A 48 -22.74 5.80 -2.02
CA ASN A 48 -24.14 6.04 -1.69
C ASN A 48 -25.01 4.81 -1.98
N GLU A 49 -24.91 3.79 -1.11
CA GLU A 49 -25.58 2.49 -1.23
C GLU A 49 -26.22 2.09 0.10
N THR A 50 -27.14 1.10 0.06
CA THR A 50 -27.77 0.57 1.28
C THR A 50 -26.75 -0.17 2.16
N LYS A 51 -27.01 -0.22 3.47
CA LYS A 51 -26.13 -0.89 4.45
C LYS A 51 -25.84 -2.35 4.08
N ASP A 52 -26.84 -3.08 3.56
CA ASP A 52 -26.67 -4.49 3.17
C ASP A 52 -25.79 -4.66 1.94
N ILE A 53 -25.89 -3.74 0.98
CA ILE A 53 -25.03 -3.74 -0.21
C ILE A 53 -23.59 -3.43 0.21
N ILE A 54 -23.40 -2.41 1.05
CA ILE A 54 -22.08 -2.04 1.59
C ILE A 54 -21.46 -3.23 2.33
N ARG A 55 -22.20 -3.89 3.23
CA ARG A 55 -21.71 -5.06 3.98
C ARG A 55 -21.25 -6.18 3.06
N ARG A 56 -22.04 -6.52 2.04
CA ARG A 56 -21.66 -7.54 1.04
C ARG A 56 -20.39 -7.16 0.27
N LYS A 57 -20.28 -5.90 -0.13
CA LYS A 57 -19.10 -5.40 -0.85
C LYS A 57 -17.84 -5.40 0.02
N ILE A 58 -17.96 -5.07 1.31
CA ILE A 58 -16.85 -5.18 2.27
C ILE A 58 -16.35 -6.64 2.34
N GLU A 59 -17.25 -7.61 2.48
CA GLU A 59 -16.84 -9.02 2.53
C GLU A 59 -16.20 -9.48 1.20
N GLN A 60 -16.75 -9.08 0.06
CA GLN A 60 -16.12 -9.35 -1.24
C GLN A 60 -14.72 -8.74 -1.34
N ARG A 61 -14.53 -7.52 -0.83
CA ARG A 61 -13.24 -6.84 -0.81
C ARG A 61 -12.22 -7.57 0.08
N LYS A 62 -12.64 -8.03 1.26
CA LYS A 62 -11.82 -8.84 2.16
C LYS A 62 -11.40 -10.17 1.52
N LEU A 63 -12.34 -10.87 0.88
CA LEU A 63 -12.03 -12.11 0.16
C LEU A 63 -11.05 -11.88 -0.99
N ALA A 64 -11.20 -10.76 -1.73
CA ALA A 64 -10.25 -10.38 -2.77
C ALA A 64 -8.86 -10.14 -2.19
N ALA A 65 -8.73 -9.40 -1.08
CA ALA A 65 -7.45 -9.16 -0.41
C ALA A 65 -6.78 -10.46 0.10
N ILE A 66 -7.56 -11.40 0.62
CA ILE A 66 -7.06 -12.73 1.01
C ILE A 66 -6.55 -13.50 -0.22
N LYS A 67 -7.28 -13.45 -1.35
CA LYS A 67 -6.82 -14.05 -2.61
C LYS A 67 -5.52 -13.41 -3.10
N VAL A 68 -5.44 -12.10 -3.04
CA VAL A 68 -4.25 -11.31 -3.41
C VAL A 68 -3.06 -11.71 -2.54
N SER A 69 -3.22 -11.81 -1.22
CA SER A 69 -2.13 -12.22 -0.34
C SER A 69 -1.53 -13.58 -0.74
N LYS A 70 -2.37 -14.54 -1.15
CA LYS A 70 -1.92 -15.85 -1.66
C LYS A 70 -1.14 -15.69 -2.98
N ILE A 71 -1.63 -14.88 -3.94
CA ILE A 71 -0.96 -14.66 -5.23
C ILE A 71 0.43 -14.05 -5.03
N LEU A 72 0.55 -13.06 -4.14
CA LEU A 72 1.81 -12.37 -3.86
C LEU A 72 2.73 -13.17 -2.92
N GLY A 73 2.22 -14.18 -2.23
CA GLY A 73 2.95 -14.96 -1.22
C GLY A 73 3.09 -14.20 0.11
N CYS A 74 2.14 -13.35 0.44
CA CYS A 74 2.05 -12.61 1.69
C CYS A 74 1.24 -13.37 2.75
N LYS A 75 1.35 -12.96 4.01
CA LYS A 75 0.49 -13.46 5.09
C LYS A 75 -0.94 -12.96 4.90
N ILE A 76 -1.92 -13.65 5.48
CA ILE A 76 -3.32 -13.21 5.47
C ILE A 76 -3.40 -11.79 6.05
N PRO A 77 -4.06 -10.84 5.34
CA PRO A 77 -4.14 -9.45 5.78
C PRO A 77 -5.05 -9.27 7.00
N GLU A 78 -4.79 -8.21 7.76
CA GLU A 78 -5.67 -7.72 8.83
C GLU A 78 -6.40 -6.46 8.38
N PHE A 79 -7.63 -6.27 8.88
CA PHE A 79 -8.53 -5.17 8.53
C PHE A 79 -8.97 -4.43 9.80
N LEU A 80 -8.83 -3.10 9.83
CA LEU A 80 -9.37 -2.28 10.91
C LEU A 80 -10.81 -1.86 10.65
N LEU A 81 -11.23 -1.83 9.38
CA LEU A 81 -12.59 -1.54 8.91
C LEU A 81 -13.12 -0.16 9.35
N TYR A 82 -12.25 0.86 9.40
CA TYR A 82 -12.72 2.23 9.52
C TYR A 82 -13.48 2.66 8.25
N PRO A 83 -14.40 3.63 8.34
CA PRO A 83 -15.17 4.09 7.18
C PRO A 83 -14.28 4.64 6.07
N ASP A 84 -14.60 4.28 4.82
CA ASP A 84 -13.91 4.70 3.60
C ASP A 84 -14.03 6.21 3.36
N ASN A 85 -12.92 6.86 2.98
CA ASN A 85 -12.81 8.32 2.75
C ASN A 85 -13.35 9.19 3.90
N ARG A 86 -13.28 8.66 5.13
CA ARG A 86 -13.72 9.33 6.37
C ARG A 86 -12.76 9.16 7.53
N LEU A 87 -11.48 8.88 7.26
CA LEU A 87 -10.49 8.76 8.34
C LEU A 87 -10.23 10.10 9.04
N ASP A 88 -10.57 11.23 8.43
CA ASP A 88 -10.58 12.56 9.04
C ASP A 88 -11.60 12.70 10.19
N GLN A 89 -12.63 11.88 10.21
CA GLN A 89 -13.62 11.79 11.29
C GLN A 89 -13.21 10.81 12.39
N VAL A 90 -12.13 10.08 12.21
CA VAL A 90 -11.60 9.13 13.20
C VAL A 90 -10.44 9.79 13.95
N PRO A 91 -10.46 9.81 15.30
CA PRO A 91 -9.31 10.32 16.05
C PRO A 91 -8.02 9.63 15.61
N LEU A 92 -7.08 10.38 15.05
CA LEU A 92 -5.83 9.85 14.50
C LEU A 92 -5.07 8.97 15.50
N LEU A 93 -5.17 9.30 16.79
CA LEU A 93 -4.57 8.51 17.87
C LEU A 93 -5.09 7.06 17.91
N ASN A 94 -6.35 6.82 17.54
CA ASN A 94 -6.91 5.47 17.50
C ASN A 94 -6.24 4.63 16.41
N ILE A 95 -6.02 5.22 15.24
CA ILE A 95 -5.31 4.57 14.12
C ILE A 95 -3.85 4.31 14.52
N ILE A 96 -3.17 5.30 15.09
CA ILE A 96 -1.79 5.20 15.58
C ILE A 96 -1.64 4.01 16.56
N LYS A 97 -2.49 3.93 17.58
CA LYS A 97 -2.44 2.86 18.60
C LYS A 97 -2.62 1.45 17.98
N LYS A 98 -3.48 1.31 16.95
CA LYS A 98 -3.65 0.04 16.24
C LYS A 98 -2.39 -0.34 15.46
N ILE A 99 -1.77 0.62 14.77
CA ILE A 99 -0.51 0.41 14.04
C ILE A 99 0.62 0.05 15.02
N GLU A 100 0.76 0.79 16.13
CA GLU A 100 1.76 0.48 17.18
C GLU A 100 1.57 -0.93 17.76
N LYS A 101 0.32 -1.35 18.04
CA LYS A 101 0.01 -2.72 18.48
C LYS A 101 0.49 -3.74 17.47
N LYS A 102 0.27 -3.49 16.17
CA LYS A 102 0.73 -4.37 15.09
C LYS A 102 2.25 -4.42 15.02
N ILE A 103 2.91 -3.27 15.08
CA ILE A 103 4.38 -3.18 15.07
C ILE A 103 4.99 -3.95 16.26
N ARG A 104 4.46 -3.79 17.46
CA ARG A 104 4.92 -4.55 18.65
C ARG A 104 4.80 -6.05 18.47
N LYS A 105 3.70 -6.53 17.84
CA LYS A 105 3.44 -7.95 17.62
C LYS A 105 4.41 -8.58 16.61
N ILE A 106 4.64 -7.94 15.47
CA ILE A 106 5.40 -8.52 14.36
C ILE A 106 6.84 -8.02 14.26
N LYS A 107 7.18 -6.91 14.95
CA LYS A 107 8.51 -6.28 14.96
C LYS A 107 9.09 -6.13 13.55
N PRO A 108 8.40 -5.42 12.60
CA PRO A 108 8.88 -5.27 11.25
C PRO A 108 10.14 -4.40 11.22
N GLU A 109 11.10 -4.74 10.37
CA GLU A 109 12.25 -3.87 10.09
C GLU A 109 11.93 -2.81 9.03
N THR A 110 11.01 -3.15 8.11
CA THR A 110 10.60 -2.27 7.00
C THR A 110 9.08 -2.09 7.00
N ILE A 111 8.64 -0.85 6.80
CA ILE A 111 7.24 -0.54 6.54
C ILE A 111 7.10 0.10 5.17
N PHE A 112 6.11 -0.35 4.41
CA PHE A 112 5.61 0.31 3.21
C PHE A 112 4.29 1.01 3.55
N THR A 113 4.11 2.26 3.08
CA THR A 113 2.87 3.02 3.25
C THR A 113 2.71 4.05 2.14
N HIS A 114 1.62 4.79 2.14
CA HIS A 114 1.32 5.81 1.14
C HIS A 114 2.32 6.96 1.14
N PHE A 115 2.44 7.63 0.00
CA PHE A 115 3.07 8.93 -0.11
C PHE A 115 2.27 9.98 0.68
N ASP A 116 2.96 10.91 1.33
CA ASP A 116 2.36 11.89 2.27
C ASP A 116 1.49 12.94 1.58
N SER A 117 1.85 13.30 0.36
CA SER A 117 1.18 14.34 -0.43
C SER A 117 0.26 13.74 -1.51
N ASP A 118 -0.44 12.65 -1.19
CA ASP A 118 -1.46 12.04 -2.05
C ASP A 118 -2.75 12.88 -2.11
N LEU A 119 -3.57 12.72 -3.15
CA LEU A 119 -4.87 13.40 -3.25
C LEU A 119 -5.86 12.86 -2.20
N ASN A 120 -5.89 11.53 -2.03
CA ASN A 120 -6.83 10.87 -1.13
C ASN A 120 -6.53 11.19 0.34
N ILE A 121 -7.55 11.63 1.08
CA ILE A 121 -7.41 12.03 2.49
C ILE A 121 -7.00 10.85 3.38
N ASP A 122 -7.54 9.64 3.13
CA ASP A 122 -7.22 8.45 3.90
C ASP A 122 -5.75 8.08 3.72
N HIS A 123 -5.20 8.20 2.49
CA HIS A 123 -3.78 7.94 2.21
C HIS A 123 -2.87 8.85 3.05
N LYS A 124 -3.18 10.16 3.10
CA LYS A 124 -2.44 11.14 3.92
C LYS A 124 -2.49 10.80 5.39
N LEU A 125 -3.68 10.47 5.91
CA LEU A 125 -3.87 10.16 7.32
C LEU A 125 -3.21 8.85 7.72
N VAL A 126 -3.23 7.85 6.85
CA VAL A 126 -2.50 6.59 7.06
C VAL A 126 -1.00 6.83 7.06
N ASN A 127 -0.46 7.62 6.12
CA ASN A 127 0.94 8.02 6.16
C ASN A 127 1.27 8.71 7.50
N LYS A 128 0.52 9.74 7.88
CA LYS A 128 0.73 10.48 9.13
C LYS A 128 0.67 9.58 10.36
N ALA A 129 -0.27 8.62 10.37
CA ALA A 129 -0.38 7.65 11.45
C ALA A 129 0.83 6.71 11.52
N VAL A 130 1.33 6.23 10.36
CA VAL A 130 2.53 5.37 10.28
C VAL A 130 3.77 6.13 10.77
N ILE A 131 4.00 7.34 10.26
CA ILE A 131 5.16 8.17 10.67
C ILE A 131 5.13 8.40 12.18
N THR A 132 3.95 8.72 12.74
CA THR A 132 3.78 8.94 14.18
C THR A 132 3.99 7.65 14.98
N ALA A 133 3.42 6.52 14.54
CA ALA A 133 3.57 5.22 15.20
C ALA A 133 5.00 4.66 15.15
N THR A 134 5.81 5.18 14.24
CA THR A 134 7.19 4.73 14.01
C THR A 134 8.24 5.73 14.48
N ARG A 135 7.91 6.63 15.40
CA ARG A 135 8.89 7.56 16.00
C ARG A 135 10.11 6.78 16.52
N PRO A 136 11.33 7.20 16.17
CA PRO A 136 12.55 6.47 16.51
C PRO A 136 12.86 6.64 18.00
N VAL A 137 12.37 5.70 18.81
CA VAL A 137 12.73 5.58 20.23
C VAL A 137 13.75 4.43 20.40
N LYS A 138 14.48 4.42 21.53
CA LYS A 138 15.48 3.38 21.81
C LYS A 138 14.88 1.97 21.62
N ASN A 139 15.61 1.10 20.91
CA ASN A 139 15.23 -0.29 20.61
C ASN A 139 13.99 -0.44 19.73
N PHE A 140 13.59 0.59 18.97
CA PHE A 140 12.46 0.48 18.06
C PHE A 140 12.82 -0.37 16.82
N PRO A 141 11.95 -1.33 16.40
CA PRO A 141 12.33 -2.31 15.39
C PRO A 141 12.38 -1.75 13.97
N VAL A 142 11.62 -0.68 13.66
CA VAL A 142 11.46 -0.16 12.30
C VAL A 142 12.65 0.71 11.91
N LYS A 143 13.43 0.23 10.96
CA LYS A 143 14.61 0.92 10.43
C LYS A 143 14.33 1.61 9.10
N LYS A 144 13.37 1.10 8.32
CA LYS A 144 13.09 1.59 6.97
C LYS A 144 11.61 1.91 6.80
N ILE A 145 11.32 3.10 6.27
CA ILE A 145 9.97 3.52 5.86
C ILE A 145 10.05 3.89 4.38
N ILE A 146 9.21 3.23 3.58
CA ILE A 146 9.15 3.34 2.13
C ILE A 146 7.75 3.78 1.74
N LEU A 147 7.67 4.88 0.98
CA LEU A 147 6.41 5.46 0.53
C LEU A 147 6.15 5.07 -0.92
N PHE A 148 4.95 4.60 -1.20
CA PHE A 148 4.52 4.23 -2.55
C PHE A 148 3.49 5.21 -3.13
N GLU A 149 3.46 5.31 -4.47
CA GLU A 149 2.42 6.00 -5.22
C GLU A 149 1.23 5.08 -5.52
N VAL A 150 0.04 5.64 -5.62
CA VAL A 150 -1.19 4.92 -5.98
C VAL A 150 -1.83 5.57 -7.19
N LEU A 151 -2.03 4.78 -8.26
CA LEU A 151 -2.71 5.22 -9.48
C LEU A 151 -4.12 5.74 -9.22
N SER A 152 -4.52 6.78 -9.92
CA SER A 152 -5.76 7.55 -9.77
C SER A 152 -5.89 8.28 -8.44
N SER A 153 -4.75 8.59 -7.83
CA SER A 153 -4.71 9.31 -6.56
C SER A 153 -3.45 10.17 -6.46
N THR A 154 -2.26 9.58 -6.43
CA THR A 154 -1.01 10.33 -6.27
C THR A 154 -0.76 11.29 -7.45
N GLU A 155 -0.95 10.81 -8.70
CA GLU A 155 -0.72 11.62 -9.91
C GLU A 155 -1.82 12.65 -10.17
N TRP A 156 -3.00 12.50 -9.56
CA TRP A 156 -4.11 13.47 -9.72
C TRP A 156 -4.02 14.66 -8.79
N ARG A 157 -2.96 14.73 -8.02
CA ARG A 157 -2.72 15.87 -7.16
C ARG A 157 -2.09 17.01 -7.95
N PHE A 158 -2.92 17.93 -8.41
CA PHE A 158 -2.52 19.14 -9.15
C PHE A 158 -2.33 20.33 -8.20
N SER A 159 -1.31 20.31 -7.34
CA SER A 159 -1.00 21.43 -6.44
C SER A 159 0.42 21.92 -6.62
N LYS A 160 0.59 23.23 -6.87
CA LYS A 160 1.90 23.87 -6.94
C LYS A 160 2.57 24.06 -5.57
N LYS A 161 1.81 23.96 -4.47
CA LYS A 161 2.27 24.23 -3.11
C LYS A 161 2.80 23.02 -2.35
N GLU A 162 2.64 21.85 -2.88
CA GLU A 162 2.98 20.61 -2.16
C GLU A 162 3.93 19.73 -2.96
N ASN A 163 4.65 18.85 -2.25
CA ASN A 163 5.65 17.98 -2.85
C ASN A 163 5.00 17.00 -3.82
N PHE A 164 5.50 16.96 -5.05
CA PHE A 164 5.19 15.90 -6.00
C PHE A 164 5.90 14.60 -5.61
N PHE A 165 5.37 13.48 -6.04
CA PHE A 165 6.03 12.19 -5.88
C PHE A 165 7.33 12.16 -6.70
N GLN A 166 8.46 12.29 -6.00
CA GLN A 166 9.81 12.25 -6.56
C GLN A 166 10.53 11.01 -6.05
N PRO A 167 10.43 9.87 -6.76
CA PRO A 167 10.99 8.61 -6.28
C PRO A 167 12.52 8.65 -6.31
N ASN A 168 13.12 8.07 -5.26
CA ASN A 168 14.55 7.90 -5.09
C ASN A 168 14.96 6.44 -4.84
N PHE A 169 14.01 5.52 -4.90
CA PHE A 169 14.23 4.09 -4.75
C PHE A 169 13.38 3.33 -5.76
N PHE A 170 14.00 2.46 -6.54
CA PHE A 170 13.35 1.70 -7.62
C PHE A 170 13.58 0.21 -7.42
N VAL A 171 12.57 -0.58 -7.68
CA VAL A 171 12.65 -2.04 -7.64
C VAL A 171 12.26 -2.61 -8.98
N ASP A 172 13.20 -3.32 -9.61
CA ASP A 172 12.92 -4.10 -10.81
C ASP A 172 11.88 -5.18 -10.52
N ILE A 173 10.75 -5.13 -11.24
CA ILE A 173 9.63 -6.05 -11.07
C ILE A 173 9.36 -6.89 -12.31
N ASP A 174 10.25 -6.94 -13.28
CA ASP A 174 10.04 -7.65 -14.55
C ASP A 174 9.59 -9.10 -14.29
N LYS A 175 10.31 -9.83 -13.45
CA LYS A 175 10.01 -11.22 -13.08
C LYS A 175 8.73 -11.41 -12.24
N SER A 176 8.23 -10.36 -11.58
CA SER A 176 7.06 -10.40 -10.70
C SER A 176 5.85 -9.66 -11.23
N PHE A 177 5.99 -8.94 -12.35
CA PHE A 177 4.92 -8.13 -12.92
C PHE A 177 3.66 -8.94 -13.24
N ARG A 178 3.82 -10.19 -13.74
CA ARG A 178 2.69 -11.09 -13.97
C ARG A 178 1.88 -11.33 -12.69
N LYS A 179 2.54 -11.50 -11.53
CA LYS A 179 1.86 -11.65 -10.24
C LYS A 179 1.14 -10.38 -9.82
N LYS A 180 1.75 -9.20 -10.02
CA LYS A 180 1.09 -7.89 -9.79
C LYS A 180 -0.19 -7.77 -10.59
N VAL A 181 -0.17 -8.11 -11.89
CA VAL A 181 -1.35 -8.06 -12.76
C VAL A 181 -2.43 -9.04 -12.31
N LEU A 182 -2.06 -10.28 -11.95
CA LEU A 182 -3.02 -11.27 -11.43
C LEU A 182 -3.65 -10.83 -10.11
N ALA A 183 -2.86 -10.21 -9.23
CA ALA A 183 -3.33 -9.64 -7.98
C ALA A 183 -4.30 -8.47 -8.22
N ALA A 184 -3.96 -7.54 -9.12
CA ALA A 184 -4.85 -6.44 -9.52
C ALA A 184 -6.19 -6.96 -10.06
N LYS A 185 -6.17 -7.96 -10.94
CA LYS A 185 -7.39 -8.60 -11.47
C LYS A 185 -8.27 -9.22 -10.39
N ALA A 186 -7.73 -9.60 -9.23
CA ALA A 186 -8.55 -10.13 -8.13
C ALA A 186 -9.44 -9.06 -7.50
N TYR A 187 -9.05 -7.78 -7.54
CA TYR A 187 -9.86 -6.62 -7.16
C TYR A 187 -10.74 -6.14 -8.31
N LYS A 188 -11.64 -7.01 -8.80
CA LYS A 188 -12.45 -6.78 -10.02
C LYS A 188 -13.17 -5.43 -10.06
N SER A 189 -13.73 -4.98 -8.94
CA SER A 189 -14.48 -3.72 -8.84
C SER A 189 -13.62 -2.48 -9.01
N GLU A 190 -12.31 -2.60 -8.76
CA GLU A 190 -11.36 -1.47 -8.76
C GLU A 190 -10.59 -1.33 -10.08
N ILE A 191 -10.54 -2.38 -10.87
CA ILE A 191 -9.97 -2.31 -12.21
C ILE A 191 -10.98 -1.66 -13.14
N LYS A 192 -10.52 -0.66 -13.87
CA LYS A 192 -11.33 0.15 -14.80
C LYS A 192 -10.89 -0.08 -16.25
N ALA A 193 -11.72 0.37 -17.19
CA ALA A 193 -11.35 0.40 -18.61
C ALA A 193 -10.31 1.51 -18.87
N TRP A 194 -9.47 1.30 -19.88
CA TRP A 194 -8.61 2.37 -20.42
C TRP A 194 -9.51 3.52 -20.95
N PRO A 195 -9.13 4.81 -20.76
CA PRO A 195 -7.83 5.34 -20.32
C PRO A 195 -7.70 5.57 -18.79
N HIS A 196 -8.56 5.00 -17.96
CA HIS A 196 -8.45 5.19 -16.54
C HIS A 196 -7.09 4.66 -16.01
N PRO A 197 -6.38 5.37 -15.09
CA PRO A 197 -5.08 4.94 -14.57
C PRO A 197 -5.09 3.54 -13.94
N ARG A 198 -6.19 3.16 -13.25
CA ARG A 198 -6.37 1.81 -12.68
C ARG A 198 -6.75 0.74 -13.72
N SER A 199 -6.64 1.02 -15.02
CA SER A 199 -6.72 -0.03 -16.03
C SER A 199 -5.48 -0.92 -15.99
N LEU A 200 -5.58 -2.16 -16.48
CA LEU A 200 -4.40 -3.03 -16.60
C LEU A 200 -3.32 -2.40 -17.48
N GLN A 201 -3.74 -1.64 -18.50
CA GLN A 201 -2.82 -0.89 -19.36
C GLN A 201 -2.16 0.25 -18.58
N GLY A 202 -2.90 1.00 -17.75
CA GLY A 202 -2.36 2.06 -16.89
C GLY A 202 -1.32 1.52 -15.90
N ILE A 203 -1.61 0.40 -15.24
CA ILE A 203 -0.67 -0.28 -14.34
C ILE A 203 0.62 -0.67 -15.10
N LYS A 204 0.51 -1.18 -16.32
CA LYS A 204 1.66 -1.54 -17.17
C LYS A 204 2.44 -0.30 -17.61
N ASN A 205 1.75 0.76 -18.01
CA ASN A 205 2.37 2.00 -18.47
C ASN A 205 3.18 2.65 -17.34
N LEU A 206 2.63 2.72 -16.12
CA LEU A 206 3.37 3.24 -14.97
C LEU A 206 4.63 2.41 -14.68
N ALA A 207 4.51 1.09 -14.68
CA ALA A 207 5.66 0.21 -14.43
C ALA A 207 6.75 0.37 -15.53
N LYS A 208 6.37 0.55 -16.79
CA LYS A 208 7.29 0.86 -17.88
C LYS A 208 7.94 2.23 -17.70
N PHE A 209 7.14 3.26 -17.40
CA PHE A 209 7.66 4.61 -17.16
C PHE A 209 8.68 4.63 -16.03
N ARG A 210 8.38 3.99 -14.89
CA ARG A 210 9.31 3.90 -13.76
C ARG A 210 10.53 3.02 -14.08
N GLY A 211 10.37 2.00 -14.92
CA GLY A 211 11.45 1.16 -15.39
C GLY A 211 12.43 1.92 -16.26
N GLN A 212 11.93 2.60 -17.30
CA GLN A 212 12.79 3.32 -18.25
C GLN A 212 13.64 4.42 -17.58
N THR A 213 13.13 5.05 -16.49
CA THR A 213 13.89 6.09 -15.76
C THR A 213 15.17 5.55 -15.11
N VAL A 214 15.30 4.24 -14.95
CA VAL A 214 16.45 3.57 -14.31
C VAL A 214 17.02 2.42 -15.16
N GLY A 215 16.75 2.41 -16.46
CA GLY A 215 17.28 1.40 -17.38
C GLY A 215 16.76 -0.01 -17.14
N LYS A 216 15.49 -0.15 -16.72
CA LYS A 216 14.80 -1.41 -16.51
C LYS A 216 13.54 -1.52 -17.39
N ASN A 217 13.13 -2.75 -17.73
CA ASN A 217 11.89 -2.96 -18.49
C ASN A 217 10.67 -2.53 -17.69
N LEU A 218 10.58 -2.96 -16.42
CA LEU A 218 9.46 -2.71 -15.53
C LEU A 218 9.98 -2.46 -14.11
N ALA A 219 9.57 -1.37 -13.48
CA ALA A 219 9.89 -1.09 -12.09
C ALA A 219 8.70 -0.55 -11.30
N GLU A 220 8.75 -0.71 -10.00
CA GLU A 220 8.00 0.07 -9.03
C GLU A 220 8.93 1.10 -8.41
N ALA A 221 8.39 2.30 -8.16
CA ALA A 221 9.15 3.43 -7.66
C ALA A 221 8.64 3.87 -6.29
N PHE A 222 9.56 4.34 -5.45
CA PHE A 222 9.30 4.65 -4.05
C PHE A 222 10.08 5.88 -3.59
N VAL A 223 9.61 6.49 -2.52
CA VAL A 223 10.37 7.46 -1.73
C VAL A 223 10.82 6.78 -0.43
N ILE A 224 12.12 6.80 -0.14
CA ILE A 224 12.63 6.41 1.16
C ILE A 224 12.45 7.60 2.11
N ALA A 225 11.47 7.51 3.00
CA ALA A 225 11.24 8.53 4.02
C ALA A 225 12.21 8.42 5.21
N ARG A 226 12.66 7.19 5.52
CA ARG A 226 13.66 6.93 6.56
C ARG A 226 14.45 5.65 6.29
N LEU A 227 15.75 5.71 6.53
CA LEU A 227 16.66 4.55 6.52
C LEU A 227 17.66 4.70 7.67
N ILE A 228 17.66 3.75 8.60
CA ILE A 228 18.61 3.63 9.70
C ILE A 228 19.45 2.37 9.44
N LYS A 229 20.77 2.53 9.41
CA LYS A 229 21.76 1.43 9.26
C LYS A 229 22.20 0.88 10.60
#